data_618e92115cd5ea7902a1594c0cfa6e73
#
_entry.id   618e92115cd5ea7902a1594c0cfa6e73
#
_cell.length_a   1.000
_cell.length_b   1.000
_cell.length_c   1.000
_cell.angle_alpha   90.00
_cell.angle_beta   90.00
_cell.angle_gamma   90.00
#
_symmetry.space_group_name_H-M   'P 1'
#
loop_
_entity.id
_entity.type
_entity.pdbx_description
1 polymer ?
#
loop_
_entity_poly.entity_id
_entity_poly.type
_entity_poly.pdbx_seq_one_letter_code
_entity_poly.pdbx_strand_id
1 'polypeptide(L)'
;LLNQVGCAPYGVTKHAAVAVAEWLAMSHGDDGIKVSVLCPQAVRSEMTRGHEDSVAALDGLLEAEPVAEACLETIRNETFLVLPHPQVLEYMRKKTENYDRWIGGMRKLHRMYGDRRNPQGNAS
;
A
#
# COMPACT_ATOMS: atom_id res chain seq x y z
N LEU A 1 -4.12 -1.60 -1.28
CA LEU A 1 -4.24 -3.07 -1.34
C LEU A 1 -4.10 -3.74 0.04
N LEU A 2 -3.21 -3.26 0.88
CA LEU A 2 -2.95 -3.77 2.22
C LEU A 2 -3.23 -2.67 3.25
N ASN A 3 -3.75 -3.07 4.43
CA ASN A 3 -3.95 -2.14 5.53
C ASN A 3 -2.63 -1.83 6.22
N GLN A 4 -2.52 -0.60 6.72
CA GLN A 4 -1.37 -0.16 7.50
C GLN A 4 -1.67 -0.25 9.00
N VAL A 5 -0.77 -0.88 9.73
CA VAL A 5 -0.84 -0.94 11.19
C VAL A 5 -0.69 0.48 11.79
N GLY A 6 -1.55 0.81 12.74
CA GLY A 6 -1.47 2.07 13.49
C GLY A 6 -2.11 3.30 12.81
N CYS A 7 -2.73 3.17 11.61
CA CYS A 7 -3.39 4.30 10.95
C CYS A 7 -4.61 3.88 10.12
N ALA A 8 -5.76 3.74 10.77
CA ALA A 8 -7.01 3.35 10.11
C ALA A 8 -7.49 4.36 9.05
N PRO A 9 -7.51 5.70 9.29
CA PRO A 9 -7.95 6.66 8.29
C PRO A 9 -7.13 6.59 7.00
N TYR A 10 -5.82 6.42 7.10
CA TYR A 10 -4.94 6.24 5.95
C TYR A 10 -5.29 4.97 5.17
N GLY A 11 -5.42 3.83 5.85
CA GLY A 11 -5.80 2.56 5.22
C GLY A 11 -7.13 2.64 4.49
N VAL A 12 -8.16 3.23 5.11
CA VAL A 12 -9.49 3.41 4.52
C VAL A 12 -9.43 4.27 3.26
N THR A 13 -8.79 5.45 3.33
CA THR A 13 -8.72 6.37 2.18
C THR A 13 -7.92 5.80 1.02
N LYS A 14 -6.85 5.04 1.30
CA LYS A 14 -6.04 4.40 0.25
C LYS A 14 -6.76 3.22 -0.41
N HIS A 15 -7.56 2.45 0.33
CA HIS A 15 -8.43 1.44 -0.27
C HIS A 15 -9.53 2.08 -1.12
N ALA A 16 -10.11 3.19 -0.67
CA ALA A 16 -11.09 3.94 -1.46
C ALA A 16 -10.49 4.45 -2.79
N ALA A 17 -9.25 4.93 -2.79
CA ALA A 17 -8.57 5.35 -4.01
C ALA A 17 -8.41 4.20 -5.02
N VAL A 18 -8.08 2.98 -4.56
CA VAL A 18 -8.03 1.80 -5.43
C VAL A 18 -9.42 1.46 -5.99
N ALA A 19 -10.45 1.50 -5.15
CA ALA A 19 -11.82 1.22 -5.58
C ALA A 19 -12.32 2.22 -6.64
N VAL A 20 -11.96 3.50 -6.53
CA VAL A 20 -12.25 4.51 -7.57
C VAL A 20 -11.53 4.19 -8.88
N ALA A 21 -10.25 3.82 -8.82
CA ALA A 21 -9.49 3.42 -10.00
C ALA A 21 -10.10 2.19 -10.69
N GLU A 22 -10.49 1.18 -9.93
CA GLU A 22 -11.19 -0.02 -10.43
C GLU A 22 -12.51 0.36 -11.11
N TRP A 23 -13.31 1.20 -10.44
CA TRP A 23 -14.58 1.67 -11.00
C TRP A 23 -14.38 2.40 -12.34
N LEU A 24 -13.40 3.30 -12.44
CA LEU A 24 -13.08 4.01 -13.68
C LEU A 24 -12.65 3.02 -14.78
N ALA A 25 -11.81 2.06 -14.47
CA ALA A 25 -11.36 1.06 -15.43
C ALA A 25 -12.51 0.19 -15.96
N MET A 26 -13.42 -0.22 -15.06
CA MET A 26 -14.60 -1.02 -15.43
C MET A 26 -15.63 -0.22 -16.23
N SER A 27 -15.88 1.03 -15.83
CA SER A 27 -16.97 1.83 -16.41
C SER A 27 -16.59 2.46 -17.75
N HIS A 28 -15.32 2.75 -17.98
CA HIS A 28 -14.84 3.53 -19.13
C HIS A 28 -13.75 2.83 -19.97
N GLY A 29 -13.45 1.56 -19.64
CA GLY A 29 -12.47 0.78 -20.41
C GLY A 29 -12.84 0.64 -21.89
N ASP A 30 -14.13 0.41 -22.16
CA ASP A 30 -14.64 0.29 -23.53
C ASP A 30 -14.70 1.64 -24.27
N ASP A 31 -14.68 2.76 -23.54
CA ASP A 31 -14.54 4.11 -24.09
C ASP A 31 -13.07 4.44 -24.46
N GLY A 32 -12.16 3.48 -24.31
CA GLY A 32 -10.74 3.63 -24.61
C GLY A 32 -9.92 4.27 -23.49
N ILE A 33 -10.49 4.47 -22.29
CA ILE A 33 -9.76 5.02 -21.14
C ILE A 33 -9.00 3.90 -20.45
N LYS A 34 -7.67 4.07 -20.37
CA LYS A 34 -6.78 3.16 -19.65
C LYS A 34 -6.45 3.74 -18.27
N VAL A 35 -6.59 2.93 -17.26
CA VAL A 35 -6.38 3.33 -15.86
C VAL A 35 -5.25 2.51 -15.25
N SER A 36 -4.32 3.19 -14.60
CA SER A 36 -3.28 2.54 -13.79
C SER A 36 -3.31 3.09 -12.37
N VAL A 37 -3.12 2.25 -11.38
CA VAL A 37 -3.09 2.65 -9.97
C VAL A 37 -1.77 2.27 -9.32
N LEU A 38 -1.09 3.27 -8.75
CA LEU A 38 0.17 3.10 -8.05
C LEU A 38 -0.08 2.63 -6.62
N CYS A 39 0.45 1.45 -6.29
CA CYS A 39 0.32 0.82 -4.97
C CYS A 39 1.71 0.55 -4.35
N PRO A 40 2.48 1.58 -3.97
CA PRO A 40 3.78 1.42 -3.38
C PRO A 40 3.65 1.01 -1.90
N GLN A 41 4.72 0.44 -1.36
CA GLN A 41 4.99 0.45 0.08
C GLN A 41 5.73 1.75 0.44
N ALA A 42 6.79 1.67 1.26
CA ALA A 42 7.55 2.87 1.62
C ALA A 42 8.41 3.38 0.47
N VAL A 43 8.27 4.67 0.17
CA VAL A 43 9.09 5.40 -0.79
C VAL A 43 9.76 6.55 -0.05
N ARG A 44 11.05 6.78 -0.31
CA ARG A 44 11.78 7.89 0.29
C ARG A 44 11.20 9.23 -0.16
N SER A 45 10.77 10.03 0.81
CA SER A 45 10.17 11.34 0.59
C SER A 45 10.22 12.17 1.88
N GLU A 46 9.89 13.45 1.81
CA GLU A 46 9.71 14.26 3.02
C GLU A 46 8.68 13.66 3.99
N MET A 47 7.63 13.05 3.47
CA MET A 47 6.57 12.39 4.27
C MET A 47 7.07 11.17 5.03
N THR A 48 8.06 10.46 4.52
CA THR A 48 8.62 9.24 5.15
C THR A 48 9.87 9.53 5.99
N ARG A 49 10.37 10.76 5.98
CA ARG A 49 11.53 11.17 6.78
C ARG A 49 11.26 10.94 8.27
N GLY A 50 12.16 10.22 8.96
CA GLY A 50 12.01 9.86 10.37
C GLY A 50 11.07 8.69 10.65
N HIS A 51 10.57 8.00 9.60
CA HIS A 51 9.71 6.81 9.71
C HIS A 51 10.28 5.60 8.97
N GLU A 52 11.60 5.56 8.77
CA GLU A 52 12.33 4.51 8.07
C GLU A 52 12.18 3.14 8.74
N ASP A 53 11.94 3.11 10.05
CA ASP A 53 11.69 1.89 10.84
C ASP A 53 10.21 1.48 10.90
N SER A 54 9.36 2.04 10.04
CA SER A 54 7.94 1.71 10.03
C SER A 54 7.67 0.34 9.38
N VAL A 55 6.50 -0.25 9.68
CA VAL A 55 6.05 -1.51 9.06
C VAL A 55 6.04 -1.41 7.53
N ALA A 56 5.76 -0.23 6.98
CA ALA A 56 5.76 -0.01 5.54
C ALA A 56 7.16 -0.13 4.91
N ALA A 57 8.23 0.03 5.69
CA ALA A 57 9.62 -0.05 5.25
C ALA A 57 10.25 -1.44 5.44
N LEU A 58 9.51 -2.44 5.93
CA LEU A 58 10.02 -3.79 6.18
C LEU A 58 10.58 -4.47 4.91
N ASP A 59 10.01 -4.18 3.74
CA ASP A 59 10.49 -4.71 2.45
C ASP A 59 11.47 -3.78 1.74
N GLY A 60 11.97 -2.77 2.45
CA GLY A 60 12.88 -1.77 1.94
C GLY A 60 12.19 -0.46 1.56
N LEU A 61 13.01 0.59 1.55
CA LEU A 61 12.63 1.93 1.16
C LEU A 61 13.12 2.19 -0.26
N LEU A 62 12.21 2.34 -1.21
CA LEU A 62 12.57 2.66 -2.59
C LEU A 62 12.83 4.16 -2.76
N GLU A 63 13.72 4.50 -3.68
CA GLU A 63 13.87 5.86 -4.17
C GLU A 63 12.74 6.22 -5.14
N ALA A 64 12.51 7.50 -5.38
CA ALA A 64 11.39 7.96 -6.22
C ALA A 64 11.54 7.56 -7.69
N GLU A 65 12.76 7.53 -8.20
CA GLU A 65 13.07 7.24 -9.60
C GLU A 65 12.60 5.83 -10.04
N PRO A 66 12.95 4.72 -9.35
CA PRO A 66 12.46 3.39 -9.70
C PRO A 66 10.93 3.28 -9.65
N VAL A 67 10.29 4.01 -8.73
CA VAL A 67 8.82 4.06 -8.63
C VAL A 67 8.22 4.76 -9.84
N ALA A 68 8.81 5.87 -10.28
CA ALA A 68 8.39 6.60 -11.47
C ALA A 68 8.58 5.77 -12.75
N GLU A 69 9.68 5.05 -12.87
CA GLU A 69 9.93 4.14 -14.00
C GLU A 69 8.90 3.02 -14.05
N ALA A 70 8.58 2.39 -12.93
CA ALA A 70 7.53 1.37 -12.84
C ALA A 70 6.15 1.92 -13.27
N CYS A 71 5.83 3.17 -12.92
CA CYS A 71 4.61 3.85 -13.39
C CYS A 71 4.61 4.00 -14.91
N LEU A 72 5.69 4.53 -15.48
CA LEU A 72 5.79 4.76 -16.93
C LEU A 72 5.70 3.45 -17.72
N GLU A 73 6.35 2.39 -17.24
CA GLU A 73 6.27 1.07 -17.87
C GLU A 73 4.85 0.51 -17.83
N THR A 74 4.19 0.59 -16.67
CA THR A 74 2.81 0.13 -16.48
C THR A 74 1.85 0.88 -17.41
N ILE A 75 2.01 2.21 -17.54
CA ILE A 75 1.21 3.04 -18.43
C ILE A 75 1.45 2.66 -19.89
N ARG A 76 2.70 2.45 -20.32
CA ARG A 76 3.03 2.01 -21.69
C ARG A 76 2.41 0.67 -22.04
N ASN A 77 2.36 -0.24 -21.06
CA ASN A 77 1.79 -1.58 -21.21
C ASN A 77 0.27 -1.61 -21.00
N GLU A 78 -0.35 -0.46 -20.70
CA GLU A 78 -1.79 -0.32 -20.41
C GLU A 78 -2.28 -1.31 -19.33
N THR A 79 -1.43 -1.63 -18.35
CA THR A 79 -1.79 -2.51 -17.24
C THR A 79 -2.28 -1.72 -16.03
N PHE A 80 -3.10 -2.36 -15.19
CA PHE A 80 -3.82 -1.67 -14.11
C PHE A 80 -2.95 -1.42 -12.87
N LEU A 81 -2.26 -2.45 -12.36
CA LEU A 81 -1.50 -2.34 -11.11
C LEU A 81 -0.06 -1.92 -11.35
N VAL A 82 0.34 -0.79 -10.74
CA VAL A 82 1.75 -0.40 -10.61
C VAL A 82 2.26 -0.88 -9.27
N LEU A 83 3.10 -1.89 -9.27
CA LEU A 83 3.64 -2.54 -8.07
C LEU A 83 5.18 -2.41 -8.02
N PRO A 84 5.72 -1.26 -7.56
CA PRO A 84 7.16 -1.09 -7.44
C PRO A 84 7.81 -2.07 -6.46
N HIS A 85 7.02 -2.56 -5.48
CA HIS A 85 7.40 -3.61 -4.55
C HIS A 85 6.66 -4.90 -4.94
N PRO A 86 7.30 -5.85 -5.63
CA PRO A 86 6.64 -7.06 -6.15
C PRO A 86 6.07 -7.95 -5.04
N GLN A 87 6.59 -7.86 -3.83
CA GLN A 87 6.10 -8.58 -2.64
C GLN A 87 4.63 -8.27 -2.31
N VAL A 88 4.14 -7.08 -2.69
CA VAL A 88 2.75 -6.67 -2.43
C VAL A 88 1.76 -7.65 -3.05
N LEU A 89 2.03 -8.14 -4.26
CA LEU A 89 1.16 -9.11 -4.92
C LEU A 89 1.11 -10.45 -4.16
N GLU A 90 2.24 -10.89 -3.63
CA GLU A 90 2.32 -12.10 -2.81
C GLU A 90 1.53 -11.93 -1.51
N TYR A 91 1.64 -10.78 -0.86
CA TYR A 91 0.87 -10.47 0.35
C TYR A 91 -0.63 -10.42 0.08
N MET A 92 -1.06 -9.87 -1.04
CA MET A 92 -2.46 -9.91 -1.45
C MET A 92 -2.96 -11.33 -1.63
N ARG A 93 -2.19 -12.20 -2.28
CA ARG A 93 -2.54 -13.62 -2.44
C ARG A 93 -2.68 -14.31 -1.09
N LYS A 94 -1.71 -14.16 -0.19
CA LYS A 94 -1.75 -14.71 1.17
C LYS A 94 -2.95 -14.18 1.97
N LYS A 95 -3.29 -12.90 1.81
CA LYS A 95 -4.44 -12.28 2.48
C LYS A 95 -5.76 -12.91 2.01
N THR A 96 -5.95 -13.09 0.70
CA THR A 96 -7.20 -13.62 0.13
C THR A 96 -7.31 -15.14 0.28
N GLU A 97 -6.20 -15.87 0.33
CA GLU A 97 -6.17 -17.30 0.55
C GLU A 97 -6.73 -17.69 1.92
N ASN A 98 -6.36 -16.94 2.98
CA ASN A 98 -6.86 -17.18 4.33
C ASN A 98 -6.86 -15.88 5.16
N TYR A 99 -8.00 -15.22 5.21
CA TYR A 99 -8.17 -13.94 5.91
C TYR A 99 -7.91 -14.03 7.42
N ASP A 100 -8.36 -15.09 8.08
CA ASP A 100 -8.17 -15.24 9.53
C ASP A 100 -6.70 -15.39 9.89
N ARG A 101 -5.98 -16.18 9.11
CA ARG A 101 -4.53 -16.33 9.25
C ARG A 101 -3.82 -15.01 8.99
N TRP A 102 -4.21 -14.26 7.95
CA TRP A 102 -3.68 -12.94 7.64
C TRP A 102 -3.90 -11.97 8.80
N ILE A 103 -5.14 -11.85 9.30
CA ILE A 103 -5.49 -10.99 10.43
C ILE A 103 -4.68 -11.37 11.68
N GLY A 104 -4.50 -12.67 11.95
CA GLY A 104 -3.64 -13.15 13.04
C GLY A 104 -2.21 -12.66 12.93
N GLY A 105 -1.62 -12.68 11.73
CA GLY A 105 -0.30 -12.13 11.43
C GLY A 105 -0.23 -10.61 11.64
N MET A 106 -1.22 -9.88 11.13
CA MET A 106 -1.31 -8.42 11.29
C MET A 106 -1.49 -7.99 12.74
N ARG A 107 -2.17 -8.78 13.57
CA ARG A 107 -2.25 -8.55 15.03
C ARG A 107 -0.88 -8.66 15.71
N LYS A 108 -0.02 -9.59 15.26
CA LYS A 108 1.37 -9.66 15.76
C LYS A 108 2.13 -8.40 15.41
N LEU A 109 2.06 -7.98 14.14
CA LEU A 109 2.71 -6.73 13.68
C LEU A 109 2.18 -5.52 14.46
N HIS A 110 0.88 -5.45 14.73
CA HIS A 110 0.32 -4.37 15.51
C HIS A 110 0.90 -4.31 16.93
N ARG A 111 1.07 -5.45 17.60
CA ARG A 111 1.72 -5.49 18.92
C ARG A 111 3.19 -5.06 18.89
N MET A 112 3.90 -5.35 17.80
CA MET A 112 5.32 -5.02 17.67
C MET A 112 5.57 -3.55 17.31
N TYR A 113 4.68 -2.95 16.53
CA TYR A 113 4.90 -1.64 15.90
C TYR A 113 3.81 -0.61 16.17
N GLY A 114 2.61 -1.02 16.61
CA GLY A 114 1.45 -0.15 16.75
C GLY A 114 1.59 0.88 17.88
N ASP A 115 2.21 0.51 18.99
CA ASP A 115 2.35 1.37 20.15
C ASP A 115 3.45 2.44 20.01
N ARG A 116 4.34 2.29 19.04
CA ARG A 116 5.45 3.24 18.84
C ARG A 116 5.02 4.62 18.35
N ARG A 117 3.79 4.79 17.88
CA ARG A 117 3.26 6.07 17.35
C ARG A 117 2.49 6.91 18.35
N ASN A 118 2.25 6.44 19.55
CA ASN A 118 1.60 7.22 20.61
C ASN A 118 2.34 7.09 21.95
N PRO A 119 3.50 7.76 22.10
CA PRO A 119 4.21 7.80 23.38
C PRO A 119 3.48 8.63 24.44
N GLN A 120 2.37 9.29 24.13
CA GLN A 120 1.60 10.14 25.04
C GLN A 120 0.17 9.66 25.33
N GLY A 121 -0.17 8.42 24.99
CA GLY A 121 -1.51 7.83 25.18
C GLY A 121 -1.79 7.25 26.56
N ASN A 122 -1.12 7.70 27.63
CA ASN A 122 -1.50 7.40 29.02
C ASN A 122 -1.21 8.59 29.94
N ALA A 123 -2.03 9.63 29.82
CA ALA A 123 -2.19 10.64 30.85
C ALA A 123 -3.64 11.14 30.83
N SER A 124 -4.54 10.36 31.41
CA SER A 124 -5.78 10.80 32.11
C SER A 124 -6.51 9.58 32.64
#